data_f6217dd641885dad4c154ce30a51043f
#
_entry.id   f6217dd641885dad4c154ce30a51043f
#
_cell.length_a   1.000
_cell.length_b   1.000
_cell.length_c   1.000
_cell.angle_alpha   90.00
_cell.angle_beta   90.00
_cell.angle_gamma   90.00
#
_symmetry.space_group_name_H-M   'P 1'
#
loop_
_entity.id
_entity.type
_entity.pdbx_description
1 polymer ?
#
loop_
_entity_poly.entity_id
_entity_poly.type
_entity_poly.pdbx_seq_one_letter_code
_entity_poly.pdbx_strand_id
1 'polypeptide(L)'
;FIDQHLLPPDKRHYTPKYWATRKMAPSSILYYVGLDRKIDLPHHALFFDAHFDTHADAIYTNPRWPKKPMFYVSAASQTDASVAPEGCENLVILIPTAPGLEDTDEVLDRYFDLVSDRLLEHIGVDIRQHLVMKKSYAYRDFVKDYNAHLGNAYGLANTLDQTAIFKPKLKAKKVRNLYYTGQLTTPGPGVPPCLISGEVVAHEIAKE
;
A
#
# COMPACT_ATOMS: atom_id res chain seq x y z
N PHE A 1 14.90 -1.72 7.52
CA PHE A 1 14.96 -2.18 8.93
C PHE A 1 16.18 -3.05 9.18
N ILE A 2 16.36 -4.18 8.49
CA ILE A 2 17.44 -5.16 8.75
C ILE A 2 18.82 -4.49 8.79
N ASP A 3 19.22 -3.79 7.70
CA ASP A 3 20.51 -3.12 7.63
C ASP A 3 20.70 -2.03 8.70
N GLN A 4 19.63 -1.34 9.10
CA GLN A 4 19.74 -0.19 10.00
C GLN A 4 19.65 -0.57 11.48
N HIS A 5 18.93 -1.63 11.81
CA HIS A 5 18.59 -1.97 13.19
C HIS A 5 19.14 -3.33 13.65
N LEU A 6 19.24 -4.31 12.75
CA LEU A 6 19.70 -5.65 13.13
C LEU A 6 21.17 -5.90 12.84
N LEU A 7 21.77 -5.20 11.85
CA LEU A 7 23.17 -5.40 11.50
C LEU A 7 24.08 -4.35 12.15
N PRO A 8 25.25 -4.76 12.63
CA PRO A 8 26.28 -3.82 13.10
C PRO A 8 26.76 -2.95 11.93
N PRO A 9 27.25 -1.71 12.18
CA PRO A 9 27.55 -0.74 11.13
C PRO A 9 28.52 -1.23 10.03
N ASP A 10 29.53 -2.03 10.40
CA ASP A 10 30.51 -2.60 9.46
C ASP A 10 29.94 -3.66 8.52
N LYS A 11 28.82 -4.28 8.90
CA LYS A 11 28.09 -5.29 8.11
C LYS A 11 26.99 -4.73 7.24
N ARG A 12 26.60 -3.48 7.43
CA ARG A 12 25.55 -2.82 6.65
C ARG A 12 25.96 -2.65 5.20
N HIS A 13 25.04 -2.93 4.28
CA HIS A 13 25.24 -2.70 2.85
C HIS A 13 24.45 -1.50 2.35
N TYR A 14 23.18 -1.40 2.75
CA TYR A 14 22.26 -0.32 2.37
C TYR A 14 22.19 0.70 3.51
N THR A 15 22.91 1.81 3.34
CA THR A 15 23.01 2.87 4.35
C THR A 15 21.78 3.79 4.35
N PRO A 16 21.58 4.61 5.40
CA PRO A 16 20.55 5.66 5.37
C PRO A 16 20.68 6.57 4.15
N LYS A 17 21.92 6.91 3.73
CA LYS A 17 22.19 7.71 2.53
C LYS A 17 21.67 7.02 1.26
N TYR A 18 21.83 5.69 1.15
CA TYR A 18 21.27 4.95 0.03
C TYR A 18 19.75 5.08 -0.02
N TRP A 19 19.07 4.85 1.09
CA TRP A 19 17.60 4.93 1.15
C TRP A 19 17.08 6.35 0.91
N ALA A 20 17.77 7.37 1.40
CA ALA A 20 17.41 8.77 1.16
C ALA A 20 17.45 9.19 -0.32
N THR A 21 18.17 8.44 -1.17
CA THR A 21 18.23 8.70 -2.61
C THR A 21 17.25 7.86 -3.43
N ARG A 22 16.53 6.95 -2.79
CA ARG A 22 15.58 6.07 -3.49
C ARG A 22 14.21 6.70 -3.61
N LYS A 23 13.59 6.50 -4.77
CA LYS A 23 12.18 6.83 -4.99
C LYS A 23 11.33 5.66 -4.50
N MET A 24 10.48 5.94 -3.53
CA MET A 24 9.54 4.93 -3.03
C MET A 24 8.27 4.91 -3.90
N ALA A 25 7.67 3.75 -4.01
CA ALA A 25 6.33 3.60 -4.59
C ALA A 25 5.29 4.26 -3.66
N PRO A 26 4.06 4.48 -4.13
CA PRO A 26 3.02 5.11 -3.33
C PRO A 26 2.76 4.40 -1.99
N SER A 27 2.28 5.16 -1.04
CA SER A 27 1.56 4.68 0.13
C SER A 27 0.05 4.65 -0.16
N SER A 28 -0.76 4.37 0.81
CA SER A 28 -2.21 4.42 0.69
C SER A 28 -2.89 4.70 2.03
N ILE A 29 -4.11 5.20 1.96
CA ILE A 29 -5.10 5.04 3.04
C ILE A 29 -5.99 3.88 2.64
N LEU A 30 -6.19 2.94 3.54
CA LEU A 30 -7.15 1.85 3.42
C LEU A 30 -8.25 2.03 4.47
N TYR A 31 -9.50 1.83 4.06
CA TYR A 31 -10.62 1.66 5.00
C TYR A 31 -11.22 0.28 4.79
N TYR A 32 -11.35 -0.45 5.87
CA TYR A 32 -12.13 -1.67 5.95
C TYR A 32 -13.47 -1.31 6.58
N VAL A 33 -14.53 -1.50 5.82
CA VAL A 33 -15.87 -1.02 6.16
C VAL A 33 -16.87 -2.16 6.09
N GLY A 34 -17.64 -2.35 7.14
CA GLY A 34 -18.81 -3.22 7.18
C GLY A 34 -20.08 -2.38 7.20
N LEU A 35 -21.04 -2.73 6.34
CA LEU A 35 -22.36 -2.07 6.26
C LEU A 35 -23.47 -3.05 6.62
N ASP A 36 -24.55 -2.55 7.24
CA ASP A 36 -25.76 -3.31 7.56
C ASP A 36 -26.74 -3.43 6.39
N ARG A 37 -26.32 -3.07 5.17
CA ARG A 37 -27.12 -3.18 3.96
C ARG A 37 -26.28 -3.44 2.72
N LYS A 38 -26.89 -3.97 1.67
CA LYS A 38 -26.31 -4.04 0.33
C LYS A 38 -26.32 -2.67 -0.35
N ILE A 39 -25.31 -2.43 -1.18
CA ILE A 39 -25.18 -1.23 -2.01
C ILE A 39 -25.04 -1.62 -3.48
N ASP A 40 -25.43 -0.71 -4.38
CA ASP A 40 -25.31 -0.92 -5.82
C ASP A 40 -23.92 -0.53 -6.32
N LEU A 41 -22.97 -1.42 -6.09
CA LEU A 41 -21.60 -1.31 -6.61
C LEU A 41 -21.13 -2.66 -7.18
N PRO A 42 -20.38 -2.69 -8.28
CA PRO A 42 -19.69 -3.90 -8.71
C PRO A 42 -18.60 -4.29 -7.68
N HIS A 43 -18.17 -5.57 -7.72
CA HIS A 43 -17.08 -6.05 -6.86
C HIS A 43 -15.85 -5.13 -6.89
N HIS A 44 -15.50 -4.64 -8.06
CA HIS A 44 -14.38 -3.70 -8.24
C HIS A 44 -14.89 -2.41 -8.90
N ALA A 45 -14.74 -1.28 -8.21
CA ALA A 45 -15.09 0.04 -8.69
C ALA A 45 -13.90 1.00 -8.59
N LEU A 46 -13.61 1.71 -9.67
CA LEU A 46 -12.55 2.72 -9.74
C LEU A 46 -13.19 4.09 -9.98
N PHE A 47 -12.88 5.05 -9.14
CA PHE A 47 -13.43 6.41 -9.20
C PHE A 47 -12.39 7.37 -9.75
N PHE A 48 -12.55 7.72 -11.03
CA PHE A 48 -11.69 8.65 -11.80
C PHE A 48 -12.39 9.98 -12.07
N ASP A 49 -13.30 10.40 -11.22
CA ASP A 49 -14.04 11.66 -11.29
C ASP A 49 -13.23 12.89 -10.84
N ALA A 50 -11.91 12.79 -10.82
CA ALA A 50 -10.95 13.84 -10.54
C ALA A 50 -9.87 13.92 -11.63
N HIS A 51 -9.15 15.05 -11.71
CA HIS A 51 -8.05 15.21 -12.64
C HIS A 51 -6.89 14.27 -12.30
N PHE A 52 -6.58 13.33 -13.20
CA PHE A 52 -5.52 12.34 -13.04
C PHE A 52 -4.17 13.01 -12.76
N ASP A 53 -3.77 13.99 -13.59
CA ASP A 53 -2.46 14.66 -13.47
C ASP A 53 -2.30 15.36 -12.12
N THR A 54 -3.38 15.95 -11.58
CA THR A 54 -3.35 16.63 -10.28
C THR A 54 -3.11 15.60 -9.15
N HIS A 55 -3.73 14.43 -9.23
CA HIS A 55 -3.52 13.38 -8.25
C HIS A 55 -2.15 12.73 -8.39
N ALA A 56 -1.72 12.44 -9.62
CA ALA A 56 -0.40 11.91 -9.92
C ALA A 56 0.72 12.86 -9.44
N ASP A 57 0.57 14.17 -9.66
CA ASP A 57 1.49 15.18 -9.15
C ASP A 57 1.59 15.17 -7.62
N ALA A 58 0.44 15.05 -6.94
CA ALA A 58 0.40 15.00 -5.48
C ALA A 58 1.06 13.73 -4.90
N ILE A 59 1.14 12.64 -5.67
CA ILE A 59 1.77 11.39 -5.24
C ILE A 59 3.26 11.35 -5.59
N TYR A 60 3.63 11.74 -6.82
CA TYR A 60 4.95 11.44 -7.38
C TYR A 60 5.88 12.64 -7.48
N THR A 61 5.35 13.84 -7.78
CA THR A 61 6.18 15.02 -8.10
C THR A 61 6.28 15.97 -6.92
N ASN A 62 5.13 16.33 -6.36
CA ASN A 62 5.00 17.29 -5.26
C ASN A 62 4.21 16.66 -4.11
N PRO A 63 4.84 15.78 -3.29
CA PRO A 63 4.17 15.02 -2.23
C PRO A 63 3.30 15.89 -1.33
N ARG A 64 2.00 15.65 -1.36
CA ARG A 64 1.01 16.34 -0.52
C ARG A 64 -0.28 15.55 -0.46
N TRP A 65 -1.11 15.85 0.53
CA TRP A 65 -2.44 15.29 0.65
C TRP A 65 -3.33 15.76 -0.54
N PRO A 66 -3.86 14.84 -1.38
CA PRO A 66 -4.66 15.21 -2.55
C PRO A 66 -6.00 15.81 -2.12
N LYS A 67 -6.39 16.96 -2.71
CA LYS A 67 -7.66 17.63 -2.39
C LYS A 67 -8.89 16.83 -2.83
N LYS A 68 -8.82 16.22 -4.01
CA LYS A 68 -9.85 15.33 -4.55
C LYS A 68 -9.16 14.07 -5.08
N PRO A 69 -8.94 13.05 -4.21
CA PRO A 69 -8.24 11.84 -4.62
C PRO A 69 -9.08 10.99 -5.57
N MET A 70 -8.45 10.31 -6.49
CA MET A 70 -9.03 9.10 -7.08
C MET A 70 -8.93 7.97 -6.06
N PHE A 71 -9.88 7.05 -6.11
CA PHE A 71 -9.91 5.93 -5.18
C PHE A 71 -10.50 4.67 -5.81
N TYR A 72 -10.24 3.57 -5.17
CA TYR A 72 -10.76 2.25 -5.53
C TYR A 72 -11.62 1.73 -4.39
N VAL A 73 -12.70 1.02 -4.76
CA VAL A 73 -13.55 0.29 -3.82
C VAL A 73 -13.63 -1.17 -4.25
N SER A 74 -13.38 -2.06 -3.33
CA SER A 74 -13.69 -3.49 -3.47
C SER A 74 -14.90 -3.81 -2.60
N ALA A 75 -15.96 -4.36 -3.22
CA ALA A 75 -17.16 -4.87 -2.56
C ALA A 75 -17.22 -6.40 -2.78
N ALA A 76 -16.34 -7.14 -2.08
CA ALA A 76 -16.16 -8.57 -2.30
C ALA A 76 -17.44 -9.38 -2.04
N SER A 77 -18.29 -8.95 -1.13
CA SER A 77 -19.59 -9.55 -0.83
C SER A 77 -20.64 -9.44 -1.96
N GLN A 78 -20.32 -8.73 -3.05
CA GLN A 78 -21.14 -8.76 -4.28
C GLN A 78 -21.00 -10.09 -5.04
N THR A 79 -19.87 -10.77 -4.92
CA THR A 79 -19.57 -12.01 -5.64
C THR A 79 -19.35 -13.22 -4.74
N ASP A 80 -19.08 -12.99 -3.45
CA ASP A 80 -18.85 -14.03 -2.46
C ASP A 80 -19.71 -13.78 -1.21
N ALA A 81 -20.77 -14.55 -1.07
CA ALA A 81 -21.69 -14.44 0.06
C ALA A 81 -21.08 -14.86 1.41
N SER A 82 -19.92 -15.53 1.40
CA SER A 82 -19.27 -16.02 2.64
C SER A 82 -18.52 -14.93 3.42
N VAL A 83 -18.25 -13.76 2.79
CA VAL A 83 -17.38 -12.72 3.36
C VAL A 83 -18.14 -11.59 4.08
N ALA A 84 -19.47 -11.67 4.13
CA ALA A 84 -20.33 -10.76 4.92
C ALA A 84 -21.59 -11.50 5.37
N PRO A 85 -22.25 -11.10 6.47
CA PRO A 85 -23.57 -11.60 6.84
C PRO A 85 -24.62 -11.32 5.74
N GLU A 86 -25.70 -12.12 5.73
CA GLU A 86 -26.79 -11.92 4.78
C GLU A 86 -27.36 -10.49 4.90
N GLY A 87 -27.60 -9.85 3.75
CA GLY A 87 -28.07 -8.46 3.68
C GLY A 87 -27.01 -7.39 3.96
N CYS A 88 -25.83 -7.77 4.42
CA CYS A 88 -24.71 -6.87 4.74
C CYS A 88 -23.72 -6.75 3.57
N GLU A 89 -22.87 -5.73 3.63
CA GLU A 89 -21.81 -5.49 2.67
C GLU A 89 -20.47 -5.31 3.36
N ASN A 90 -19.38 -5.80 2.75
CA ASN A 90 -18.01 -5.43 3.14
C ASN A 90 -17.36 -4.60 2.04
N LEU A 91 -16.65 -3.56 2.43
CA LEU A 91 -15.90 -2.72 1.51
C LEU A 91 -14.44 -2.61 1.95
N VAL A 92 -13.56 -2.61 0.96
CA VAL A 92 -12.21 -2.10 1.12
C VAL A 92 -12.08 -0.87 0.23
N ILE A 93 -11.85 0.29 0.83
CA ILE A 93 -11.65 1.55 0.11
C ILE A 93 -10.15 1.86 0.14
N LEU A 94 -9.55 2.11 -1.02
CA LEU A 94 -8.14 2.43 -1.15
C LEU A 94 -7.95 3.79 -1.82
N ILE A 95 -7.23 4.67 -1.14
CA ILE A 95 -6.82 5.98 -1.66
C ILE A 95 -5.30 5.98 -1.79
N PRO A 96 -4.72 6.06 -3.00
CA PRO A 96 -3.28 6.21 -3.17
C PRO A 96 -2.79 7.55 -2.62
N THR A 97 -1.67 7.53 -1.89
CA THR A 97 -1.04 8.73 -1.31
C THR A 97 0.47 8.73 -1.55
N ALA A 98 1.11 9.87 -1.41
CA ALA A 98 2.57 9.91 -1.44
C ALA A 98 3.16 9.21 -0.21
N PRO A 99 4.32 8.55 -0.33
CA PRO A 99 5.09 8.11 0.83
C PRO A 99 5.57 9.32 1.64
N GLY A 100 5.71 9.14 2.95
CA GLY A 100 6.18 10.19 3.85
C GLY A 100 5.12 11.18 4.33
N LEU A 101 3.87 11.03 3.94
CA LEU A 101 2.76 11.82 4.47
C LEU A 101 2.23 11.17 5.75
N GLU A 102 2.68 11.70 6.88
CA GLU A 102 2.22 11.23 8.19
C GLU A 102 0.73 11.54 8.38
N ASP A 103 -0.03 10.52 8.73
CA ASP A 103 -1.47 10.63 8.98
C ASP A 103 -1.77 10.98 10.44
N THR A 104 -2.94 11.58 10.65
CA THR A 104 -3.60 11.72 11.96
C THR A 104 -5.02 11.18 11.86
N ASP A 105 -5.68 10.98 12.98
CA ASP A 105 -7.06 10.49 12.98
C ASP A 105 -7.99 11.49 12.27
N GLU A 106 -7.77 12.80 12.45
CA GLU A 106 -8.53 13.85 11.76
C GLU A 106 -8.32 13.81 10.25
N VAL A 107 -7.11 13.51 9.77
CA VAL A 107 -6.84 13.33 8.34
C VAL A 107 -7.59 12.12 7.82
N LEU A 108 -7.54 10.99 8.53
CA LEU A 108 -8.22 9.77 8.13
C LEU A 108 -9.74 9.96 8.12
N ASP A 109 -10.33 10.58 9.13
CA ASP A 109 -11.76 10.85 9.18
C ASP A 109 -12.20 11.78 8.05
N ARG A 110 -11.47 12.85 7.80
CA ARG A 110 -11.73 13.77 6.68
C ARG A 110 -11.71 13.06 5.32
N TYR A 111 -10.76 12.15 5.08
CA TYR A 111 -10.70 11.41 3.81
C TYR A 111 -11.81 10.38 3.70
N PHE A 112 -12.22 9.78 4.80
CA PHE A 112 -13.39 8.90 4.83
C PHE A 112 -14.67 9.65 4.46
N ASP A 113 -14.87 10.84 5.05
CA ASP A 113 -16.04 11.69 4.74
C ASP A 113 -16.03 12.12 3.27
N LEU A 114 -14.90 12.57 2.76
CA LEU A 114 -14.74 12.99 1.37
C LEU A 114 -15.08 11.84 0.39
N VAL A 115 -14.66 10.63 0.67
CA VAL A 115 -14.99 9.46 -0.16
C VAL A 115 -16.46 9.07 0.01
N SER A 116 -17.00 9.14 1.22
CA SER A 116 -18.41 8.84 1.51
C SER A 116 -19.36 9.79 0.79
N ASP A 117 -19.04 11.09 0.76
CA ASP A 117 -19.81 12.09 0.01
C ASP A 117 -19.84 11.77 -1.49
N ARG A 118 -18.69 11.38 -2.06
CA ARG A 118 -18.60 11.03 -3.48
C ARG A 118 -19.30 9.70 -3.79
N LEU A 119 -19.23 8.73 -2.89
CA LEU A 119 -20.03 7.50 -3.01
C LEU A 119 -21.53 7.83 -2.99
N LEU A 120 -21.98 8.71 -2.09
CA LEU A 120 -23.38 9.16 -2.06
C LEU A 120 -23.80 9.77 -3.41
N GLU A 121 -22.96 10.60 -4.05
CA GLU A 121 -23.23 11.17 -5.37
C GLU A 121 -23.39 10.08 -6.45
N HIS A 122 -22.62 8.99 -6.38
CA HIS A 122 -22.60 7.94 -7.40
C HIS A 122 -23.65 6.84 -7.19
N ILE A 123 -23.88 6.42 -5.94
CA ILE A 123 -24.74 5.28 -5.62
C ILE A 123 -26.02 5.65 -4.86
N GLY A 124 -26.21 6.92 -4.53
CA GLY A 124 -27.40 7.41 -3.82
C GLY A 124 -27.53 6.94 -2.37
N VAL A 125 -26.47 6.38 -1.78
CA VAL A 125 -26.47 5.85 -0.40
C VAL A 125 -25.33 6.47 0.39
N ASP A 126 -25.65 7.08 1.53
CA ASP A 126 -24.64 7.52 2.49
C ASP A 126 -24.18 6.33 3.33
N ILE A 127 -23.00 5.80 3.04
CA ILE A 127 -22.45 4.63 3.74
C ILE A 127 -22.24 4.87 5.23
N ARG A 128 -22.09 6.13 5.68
CA ARG A 128 -21.92 6.49 7.09
C ARG A 128 -23.12 6.16 7.94
N GLN A 129 -24.34 6.21 7.36
CA GLN A 129 -25.60 5.87 8.04
C GLN A 129 -25.79 4.36 8.25
N HIS A 130 -24.96 3.56 7.59
CA HIS A 130 -25.04 2.10 7.56
C HIS A 130 -23.79 1.42 8.13
N LEU A 131 -22.93 2.18 8.80
CA LEU A 131 -21.70 1.67 9.35
C LEU A 131 -21.94 0.72 10.52
N VAL A 132 -21.50 -0.52 10.38
CA VAL A 132 -21.34 -1.50 11.47
C VAL A 132 -19.92 -1.49 11.98
N MET A 133 -18.95 -1.32 11.06
CA MET A 133 -17.52 -1.28 11.38
C MET A 133 -16.80 -0.34 10.42
N LYS A 134 -15.85 0.43 10.96
CA LYS A 134 -14.84 1.17 10.19
C LYS A 134 -13.48 0.97 10.84
N LYS A 135 -12.49 0.54 10.05
CA LYS A 135 -11.08 0.50 10.46
C LYS A 135 -10.24 1.13 9.37
N SER A 136 -9.45 2.12 9.72
CA SER A 136 -8.43 2.70 8.83
C SER A 136 -7.09 1.96 8.96
N TYR A 137 -6.28 2.00 7.91
CA TYR A 137 -4.91 1.52 7.87
C TYR A 137 -4.11 2.42 6.93
N ALA A 138 -3.07 3.09 7.43
CA ALA A 138 -2.35 4.10 6.66
C ALA A 138 -0.87 4.20 7.07
N TYR A 139 -0.22 5.33 6.88
CA TYR A 139 1.21 5.55 7.10
C TYR A 139 1.70 5.00 8.45
N ARG A 140 1.06 5.39 9.57
CA ARG A 140 1.45 4.95 10.92
C ARG A 140 1.43 3.43 11.07
N ASP A 141 0.42 2.78 10.48
CA ASP A 141 0.26 1.34 10.53
C ASP A 141 1.32 0.63 9.67
N PHE A 142 1.58 1.13 8.45
CA PHE A 142 2.66 0.60 7.60
C PHE A 142 4.03 0.71 8.27
N VAL A 143 4.31 1.84 8.94
CA VAL A 143 5.56 2.00 9.70
C VAL A 143 5.63 1.04 10.88
N LYS A 144 4.55 0.93 11.65
CA LYS A 144 4.49 0.10 12.86
C LYS A 144 4.57 -1.39 12.56
N ASP A 145 3.74 -1.86 11.63
CA ASP A 145 3.54 -3.31 11.43
C ASP A 145 4.57 -3.90 10.45
N TYR A 146 5.05 -3.10 9.47
CA TYR A 146 5.96 -3.57 8.43
C TYR A 146 7.33 -2.90 8.48
N ASN A 147 7.58 -1.97 9.40
CA ASN A 147 8.78 -1.12 9.40
C ASN A 147 9.00 -0.43 8.03
N ALA A 148 7.91 -0.06 7.38
CA ALA A 148 7.91 0.46 6.03
C ALA A 148 8.60 1.84 5.99
N HIS A 149 9.66 1.97 5.19
CA HIS A 149 10.36 3.23 5.02
C HIS A 149 9.44 4.27 4.40
N LEU A 150 9.25 5.42 5.07
CA LEU A 150 8.30 6.46 4.68
C LEU A 150 6.84 5.96 4.56
N GLY A 151 6.48 4.93 5.31
CA GLY A 151 5.12 4.36 5.27
C GLY A 151 4.67 3.88 3.89
N ASN A 152 5.60 3.54 2.98
CA ASN A 152 5.23 3.07 1.65
C ASN A 152 4.55 1.69 1.68
N ALA A 153 3.61 1.47 0.76
CA ALA A 153 2.88 0.20 0.67
C ALA A 153 3.57 -0.82 -0.27
N TYR A 154 4.34 -0.36 -1.27
CA TYR A 154 4.80 -1.19 -2.39
C TYR A 154 6.32 -1.25 -2.55
N GLY A 155 7.11 -0.69 -1.64
CA GLY A 155 8.57 -0.69 -1.72
C GLY A 155 9.12 0.36 -2.68
N LEU A 156 10.12 -0.01 -3.48
CA LEU A 156 10.75 0.90 -4.45
C LEU A 156 9.85 1.13 -5.66
N ALA A 157 9.78 2.38 -6.13
CA ALA A 157 9.16 2.69 -7.40
C ALA A 157 9.90 2.00 -8.56
N ASN A 158 9.15 1.50 -9.54
CA ASN A 158 9.73 0.81 -10.71
C ASN A 158 10.19 1.81 -11.78
N THR A 159 11.12 2.70 -11.40
CA THR A 159 11.82 3.57 -12.36
C THR A 159 12.97 2.79 -13.01
N LEU A 160 13.40 3.23 -14.21
CA LEU A 160 14.44 2.52 -14.97
C LEU A 160 15.75 2.34 -14.20
N ASP A 161 16.09 3.31 -13.35
CA ASP A 161 17.31 3.37 -12.55
C ASP A 161 17.26 2.55 -11.25
N GLN A 162 16.11 1.98 -10.89
CA GLN A 162 15.96 1.19 -9.66
C GLN A 162 15.07 -0.04 -9.79
N THR A 163 14.84 -0.51 -11.02
CA THR A 163 14.11 -1.75 -11.28
C THR A 163 15.05 -2.89 -11.73
N ALA A 164 14.54 -4.10 -11.84
CA ALA A 164 15.26 -5.30 -12.29
C ALA A 164 16.61 -5.48 -11.57
N ILE A 165 17.71 -5.43 -12.30
CA ILE A 165 19.07 -5.63 -11.77
C ILE A 165 19.57 -4.52 -10.82
N PHE A 166 18.89 -3.37 -10.81
CA PHE A 166 19.20 -2.24 -9.93
C PHE A 166 18.49 -2.30 -8.58
N LYS A 167 17.57 -3.24 -8.40
CA LYS A 167 16.96 -3.50 -7.08
C LYS A 167 17.98 -4.02 -6.06
N PRO A 168 17.74 -3.90 -4.77
CA PRO A 168 18.53 -4.54 -3.73
C PRO A 168 18.77 -6.02 -4.03
N LYS A 169 19.98 -6.47 -3.80
CA LYS A 169 20.40 -7.83 -4.11
C LYS A 169 19.75 -8.83 -3.16
N LEU A 170 19.47 -10.02 -3.66
CA LEU A 170 18.91 -11.12 -2.86
C LEU A 170 19.90 -11.63 -1.81
N LYS A 171 21.21 -11.65 -2.10
CA LYS A 171 22.26 -12.08 -1.17
C LYS A 171 22.97 -10.88 -0.54
N ALA A 172 23.11 -10.87 0.77
CA ALA A 172 23.88 -9.87 1.48
C ALA A 172 25.37 -9.97 1.11
N LYS A 173 26.03 -8.83 0.84
CA LYS A 173 27.44 -8.82 0.44
C LYS A 173 28.39 -9.02 1.61
N LYS A 174 28.03 -8.53 2.79
CA LYS A 174 28.92 -8.45 3.96
C LYS A 174 28.58 -9.45 5.06
N VAL A 175 27.46 -10.16 4.92
CA VAL A 175 27.04 -11.16 5.89
C VAL A 175 26.83 -12.49 5.15
N ARG A 176 27.61 -13.48 5.55
CA ARG A 176 27.49 -14.83 5.02
C ARG A 176 26.15 -15.42 5.49
N ASN A 177 25.48 -16.16 4.62
CA ASN A 177 24.20 -16.83 4.90
C ASN A 177 23.03 -15.88 5.23
N LEU A 178 23.09 -14.59 4.79
CA LEU A 178 21.97 -13.65 4.88
C LEU A 178 21.44 -13.35 3.49
N TYR A 179 20.15 -13.57 3.33
CA TYR A 179 19.42 -13.35 2.08
C TYR A 179 18.20 -12.45 2.32
N TYR A 180 17.78 -11.74 1.29
CA TYR A 180 16.61 -10.87 1.30
C TYR A 180 15.61 -11.34 0.28
N THR A 181 14.33 -11.33 0.63
CA THR A 181 13.22 -11.61 -0.29
C THR A 181 12.14 -10.53 -0.16
N GLY A 182 11.16 -10.56 -1.05
CA GLY A 182 9.98 -9.74 -0.96
C GLY A 182 10.04 -8.47 -1.80
N GLN A 183 9.15 -7.53 -1.51
CA GLN A 183 8.83 -6.40 -2.38
C GLN A 183 9.99 -5.45 -2.74
N LEU A 184 11.03 -5.36 -1.90
CA LEU A 184 12.20 -4.51 -2.16
C LEU A 184 13.22 -5.16 -3.08
N THR A 185 13.13 -6.47 -3.31
CA THR A 185 14.05 -7.24 -4.16
C THR A 185 13.42 -7.54 -5.53
N THR A 186 14.17 -8.22 -6.41
CA THR A 186 13.66 -8.70 -7.69
C THR A 186 12.76 -9.94 -7.46
N PRO A 187 11.57 -10.02 -8.14
CA PRO A 187 11.09 -9.13 -9.20
C PRO A 187 10.40 -7.85 -8.71
N GLY A 188 9.94 -7.74 -7.47
CA GLY A 188 9.33 -6.53 -6.93
C GLY A 188 8.08 -6.77 -6.08
N PRO A 189 7.20 -5.76 -5.96
CA PRO A 189 6.02 -5.84 -5.11
C PRO A 189 4.90 -6.69 -5.71
N GLY A 190 4.05 -7.21 -4.83
CA GLY A 190 2.90 -8.04 -5.14
C GLY A 190 3.07 -9.48 -4.65
N VAL A 191 1.96 -10.18 -4.41
CA VAL A 191 1.99 -11.55 -3.86
C VAL A 191 2.77 -12.51 -4.77
N PRO A 192 2.47 -12.63 -6.09
CA PRO A 192 3.23 -13.51 -6.96
C PRO A 192 4.72 -13.13 -7.06
N PRO A 193 5.13 -11.87 -7.27
CA PRO A 193 6.53 -11.48 -7.26
C PRO A 193 7.26 -11.80 -5.95
N CYS A 194 6.62 -11.63 -4.81
CA CYS A 194 7.23 -11.96 -3.52
C CYS A 194 7.46 -13.47 -3.36
N LEU A 195 6.53 -14.32 -3.83
CA LEU A 195 6.69 -15.76 -3.86
C LEU A 195 7.85 -16.19 -4.78
N ILE A 196 7.92 -15.61 -5.99
CA ILE A 196 9.02 -15.84 -6.94
C ILE A 196 10.37 -15.44 -6.31
N SER A 197 10.41 -14.29 -5.64
CA SER A 197 11.61 -13.84 -4.90
C SER A 197 12.06 -14.87 -3.87
N GLY A 198 11.13 -15.47 -3.12
CA GLY A 198 11.40 -16.54 -2.16
C GLY A 198 11.94 -17.80 -2.81
N GLU A 199 11.34 -18.23 -3.92
CA GLU A 199 11.78 -19.39 -4.69
C GLU A 199 13.21 -19.21 -5.23
N VAL A 200 13.50 -18.06 -5.82
CA VAL A 200 14.85 -17.75 -6.32
C VAL A 200 15.88 -17.81 -5.21
N VAL A 201 15.59 -17.25 -4.03
CA VAL A 201 16.49 -17.32 -2.87
C VAL A 201 16.68 -18.76 -2.39
N ALA A 202 15.61 -19.56 -2.33
CA ALA A 202 15.71 -20.96 -1.96
C ALA A 202 16.64 -21.74 -2.92
N HIS A 203 16.49 -21.52 -4.22
CA HIS A 203 17.38 -22.12 -5.23
C HIS A 203 18.85 -21.66 -5.09
N GLU A 204 19.09 -20.40 -4.77
CA GLU A 204 20.45 -19.91 -4.55
C GLU A 204 21.11 -20.53 -3.30
N ILE A 205 20.34 -20.69 -2.22
CA ILE A 205 20.83 -21.38 -1.01
C ILE A 205 21.14 -22.85 -1.29
N ALA A 206 20.32 -23.54 -2.07
CA ALA A 206 20.51 -24.95 -2.41
C ALA A 206 21.74 -25.25 -3.27
N LYS A 207 22.33 -24.22 -3.90
CA LYS A 207 23.56 -24.33 -4.72
C LYS A 207 24.85 -24.17 -3.89
N GLU A 208 24.76 -23.70 -2.65
CA GLU A 208 25.90 -23.47 -1.74
C GLU A 208 26.22 -24.69 -0.88
#